data_43f5f1b55f786482917b74d788111713
#
_entry.id   43f5f1b55f786482917b74d788111713
#
_cell.length_a   1.000
_cell.length_b   1.000
_cell.length_c   1.000
_cell.angle_alpha   90.00
_cell.angle_beta   90.00
_cell.angle_gamma   90.00
#
_symmetry.space_group_name_H-M   'P 1'
#
loop_
_entity.id
_entity.type
_entity.pdbx_description
1 polymer ?
#
loop_
_entity_poly.entity_id
_entity_poly.type
_entity_poly.pdbx_seq_one_letter_code
_entity_poly.pdbx_strand_id
1 'polypeptide(L)'
;MDTRQLIEHGKAARGKPAAETQMILNHKAAIELLIDNAETVSFNRYTILNLHSALSENLLPNPSDEGRLRQRAVEIGKSVYRPLSILAQIDELFGLLLEKAARISDPYEQSLFVMVHLPYLQPFADVNKRTSRLAANLPLIRANLCPLTFLDVPEQAYSRAMLGVYELTRVELLRDLYVWAYERSTHEYLAVRRDLASPDPLRLAYREAIRSAIREVVTHPDEESLIVIDNMVAQLVKEADRPSVRAIVIEELRRVHEGTLARYGLRQSEFLRWQERVHTNVSK
;
A
#
# COMPACT_ATOMS: atom_id res chain seq x y z
N MET A 1 -5.95 18.40 -0.68
CA MET A 1 -7.08 17.99 -1.55
C MET A 1 -6.61 17.32 -2.84
N ASP A 2 -5.60 17.84 -3.51
CA ASP A 2 -5.20 17.37 -4.85
C ASP A 2 -4.63 15.94 -4.91
N THR A 3 -3.81 15.54 -3.95
CA THR A 3 -3.21 14.19 -3.90
C THR A 3 -4.27 13.12 -3.64
N ARG A 4 -5.25 13.40 -2.79
CA ARG A 4 -6.35 12.48 -2.50
C ARG A 4 -7.21 12.21 -3.74
N GLN A 5 -7.55 13.23 -4.50
CA GLN A 5 -8.31 13.10 -5.76
C GLN A 5 -7.53 12.30 -6.81
N LEU A 6 -6.20 12.46 -6.87
CA LEU A 6 -5.36 11.66 -7.75
C LEU A 6 -5.37 10.18 -7.35
N ILE A 7 -5.25 9.89 -6.06
CA ILE A 7 -5.21 8.51 -5.54
C ILE A 7 -6.57 7.81 -5.67
N GLU A 8 -7.67 8.52 -5.39
CA GLU A 8 -9.03 7.94 -5.41
C GLU A 8 -9.64 7.86 -6.82
N HIS A 9 -9.35 8.83 -7.69
CA HIS A 9 -10.06 9.00 -8.96
C HIS A 9 -9.14 9.08 -10.19
N GLY A 10 -7.82 8.96 -10.03
CA GLY A 10 -6.85 9.06 -11.13
C GLY A 10 -6.76 10.47 -11.77
N LYS A 11 -7.36 11.49 -11.15
CA LYS A 11 -7.37 12.86 -11.70
C LYS A 11 -6.20 13.66 -11.18
N ALA A 12 -5.25 13.97 -12.07
CA ALA A 12 -4.15 14.87 -11.76
C ALA A 12 -4.65 16.29 -11.46
N ALA A 13 -4.07 16.92 -10.43
CA ALA A 13 -4.35 18.31 -10.14
C ALA A 13 -3.86 19.21 -11.29
N ARG A 14 -4.67 20.21 -11.65
CA ARG A 14 -4.29 21.18 -12.67
C ARG A 14 -3.03 21.95 -12.25
N GLY A 15 -2.03 22.00 -13.12
CA GLY A 15 -0.79 22.77 -12.92
C GLY A 15 0.33 22.02 -12.17
N LYS A 16 0.15 20.76 -11.76
CA LYS A 16 1.23 19.95 -11.22
C LYS A 16 2.10 19.35 -12.33
N PRO A 17 3.44 19.27 -12.16
CA PRO A 17 4.32 18.61 -13.10
C PRO A 17 3.94 17.13 -13.28
N ALA A 18 4.01 16.62 -14.50
CA ALA A 18 3.71 15.22 -14.80
C ALA A 18 4.57 14.25 -13.97
N ALA A 19 5.84 14.60 -13.72
CA ALA A 19 6.73 13.80 -12.87
C ALA A 19 6.26 13.70 -11.42
N GLU A 20 5.68 14.76 -10.84
CA GLU A 20 5.13 14.71 -9.48
C GLU A 20 3.90 13.80 -9.43
N THR A 21 3.03 13.87 -10.42
CA THR A 21 1.87 13.00 -10.55
C THR A 21 2.31 11.53 -10.66
N GLN A 22 3.26 11.25 -11.54
CA GLN A 22 3.81 9.90 -11.71
C GLN A 22 4.44 9.38 -10.42
N MET A 23 5.21 10.21 -9.72
CA MET A 23 5.83 9.84 -8.44
C MET A 23 4.81 9.44 -7.37
N ILE A 24 3.66 10.12 -7.29
CA ILE A 24 2.59 9.79 -6.34
C ILE A 24 1.95 8.45 -6.71
N LEU A 25 1.65 8.22 -7.99
CA LEU A 25 1.08 6.96 -8.46
C LEU A 25 2.02 5.78 -8.22
N ASN A 26 3.30 5.95 -8.52
CA ASN A 26 4.33 4.95 -8.25
C ASN A 26 4.45 4.63 -6.76
N HIS A 27 4.36 5.64 -5.91
CA HIS A 27 4.42 5.44 -4.46
C HIS A 27 3.20 4.64 -3.96
N LYS A 28 2.01 4.93 -4.47
CA LYS A 28 0.80 4.16 -4.20
C LYS A 28 0.96 2.70 -4.62
N ALA A 29 1.36 2.45 -5.87
CA ALA A 29 1.57 1.10 -6.40
C ALA A 29 2.60 0.30 -5.58
N ALA A 30 3.68 0.96 -5.17
CA ALA A 30 4.72 0.34 -4.35
C ALA A 30 4.24 0.01 -2.92
N ILE A 31 3.36 0.82 -2.32
CA ILE A 31 2.70 0.52 -1.03
C ILE A 31 1.75 -0.68 -1.20
N GLU A 32 0.93 -0.69 -2.25
CA GLU A 32 0.02 -1.80 -2.55
C GLU A 32 0.79 -3.12 -2.72
N LEU A 33 1.92 -3.10 -3.45
CA LEU A 33 2.81 -4.25 -3.58
C LEU A 33 3.29 -4.80 -2.23
N LEU A 34 3.63 -3.94 -1.26
CA LEU A 34 4.04 -4.37 0.08
C LEU A 34 2.88 -4.95 0.89
N ILE A 35 1.70 -4.35 0.82
CA ILE A 35 0.54 -4.76 1.61
C ILE A 35 -0.03 -6.07 1.06
N ASP A 36 -0.20 -6.19 -0.25
CA ASP A 36 -0.78 -7.36 -0.89
C ASP A 36 0.09 -8.62 -0.72
N ASN A 37 1.39 -8.42 -0.52
CA ASN A 37 2.36 -9.50 -0.35
C ASN A 37 2.93 -9.56 1.08
N ALA A 38 2.31 -8.92 2.07
CA ALA A 38 2.85 -8.75 3.42
C ALA A 38 3.35 -10.04 4.08
N GLU A 39 2.71 -11.18 3.82
CA GLU A 39 3.09 -12.49 4.37
C GLU A 39 4.34 -13.10 3.71
N THR A 40 4.59 -12.77 2.45
CA THR A 40 5.64 -13.39 1.62
C THR A 40 6.85 -12.50 1.38
N VAL A 41 6.68 -11.17 1.50
CA VAL A 41 7.78 -10.23 1.30
C VAL A 41 8.85 -10.35 2.38
N SER A 42 10.10 -10.31 1.97
CA SER A 42 11.26 -10.35 2.85
C SER A 42 12.41 -9.54 2.25
N PHE A 43 13.47 -9.31 3.02
CA PHE A 43 14.68 -8.68 2.48
C PHE A 43 15.44 -9.65 1.58
N ASN A 44 14.95 -9.78 0.36
CA ASN A 44 15.60 -10.52 -0.70
C ASN A 44 15.72 -9.66 -1.97
N ARG A 45 16.52 -10.14 -2.91
CA ARG A 45 16.79 -9.42 -4.15
C ARG A 45 15.53 -9.13 -4.94
N TYR A 46 14.65 -10.11 -5.08
CA TYR A 46 13.39 -9.97 -5.81
C TYR A 46 12.52 -8.83 -5.25
N THR A 47 12.30 -8.83 -3.95
CA THR A 47 11.46 -7.81 -3.27
C THR A 47 12.03 -6.40 -3.48
N ILE A 48 13.32 -6.18 -3.25
CA ILE A 48 13.89 -4.83 -3.33
C ILE A 48 14.01 -4.34 -4.78
N LEU A 49 14.29 -5.21 -5.75
CA LEU A 49 14.30 -4.83 -7.16
C LEU A 49 12.89 -4.47 -7.66
N ASN A 50 11.87 -5.23 -7.29
CA ASN A 50 10.48 -4.93 -7.67
C ASN A 50 9.96 -3.66 -6.98
N LEU A 51 10.33 -3.43 -5.72
CA LEU A 51 10.01 -2.19 -5.03
C LEU A 51 10.65 -0.97 -5.70
N HIS A 52 11.92 -1.09 -6.09
CA HIS A 52 12.59 -0.05 -6.87
C HIS A 52 11.92 0.15 -8.23
N SER A 53 11.58 -0.92 -8.95
CA SER A 53 10.88 -0.85 -10.23
C SER A 53 9.58 -0.06 -10.11
N ALA A 54 8.72 -0.43 -9.16
CA ALA A 54 7.45 0.27 -8.92
C ALA A 54 7.65 1.76 -8.59
N LEU A 55 8.66 2.11 -7.79
CA LEU A 55 8.95 3.50 -7.41
C LEU A 55 9.58 4.33 -8.53
N SER A 56 10.26 3.69 -9.48
CA SER A 56 11.02 4.36 -10.55
C SER A 56 10.32 4.38 -11.90
N GLU A 57 9.22 3.65 -12.05
CA GLU A 57 8.47 3.53 -13.30
C GLU A 57 8.23 4.90 -13.95
N ASN A 58 8.65 5.02 -15.21
CA ASN A 58 8.49 6.23 -16.04
C ASN A 58 9.07 7.53 -15.40
N LEU A 59 10.06 7.39 -14.50
CA LEU A 59 10.74 8.53 -13.85
C LEU A 59 12.23 8.58 -14.14
N LEU A 60 12.83 7.49 -14.64
CA LEU A 60 14.25 7.46 -14.93
C LEU A 60 14.51 7.85 -16.39
N PRO A 61 15.60 8.62 -16.65
CA PRO A 61 16.00 8.97 -18.01
C PRO A 61 16.24 7.76 -18.92
N ASN A 62 16.72 6.65 -18.32
CA ASN A 62 16.87 5.37 -19.01
C ASN A 62 15.94 4.33 -18.37
N PRO A 63 14.86 3.91 -19.03
CA PRO A 63 13.94 2.91 -18.50
C PRO A 63 14.59 1.55 -18.20
N SER A 64 15.73 1.23 -18.82
CA SER A 64 16.47 0.00 -18.54
C SER A 64 17.10 -0.05 -17.14
N ASP A 65 17.16 1.07 -16.43
CA ASP A 65 17.65 1.14 -15.04
C ASP A 65 16.56 0.80 -14.01
N GLU A 66 15.29 0.75 -14.41
CA GLU A 66 14.17 0.42 -13.53
C GLU A 66 14.26 -1.02 -13.03
N GLY A 67 14.22 -1.20 -11.71
CA GLY A 67 14.31 -2.54 -11.10
C GLY A 67 15.66 -3.24 -11.26
N ARG A 68 16.74 -2.51 -11.59
CA ARG A 68 18.07 -3.10 -11.80
C ARG A 68 19.15 -2.39 -10.99
N LEU A 69 20.18 -3.12 -10.61
CA LEU A 69 21.39 -2.53 -10.08
C LEU A 69 22.08 -1.70 -11.15
N ARG A 70 22.60 -0.55 -10.75
CA ARG A 70 23.25 0.39 -11.68
C ARG A 70 24.45 -0.19 -12.38
N GLN A 71 24.60 0.18 -13.63
CA GLN A 71 25.71 -0.21 -14.49
C GLN A 71 26.66 0.98 -14.76
N ARG A 72 26.58 2.04 -13.96
CA ARG A 72 27.44 3.23 -14.04
C ARG A 72 27.68 3.83 -12.66
N ALA A 73 28.72 4.64 -12.56
CA ALA A 73 28.95 5.44 -11.38
C ALA A 73 27.83 6.46 -11.21
N VAL A 74 27.49 6.78 -9.94
CA VAL A 74 26.52 7.80 -9.57
C VAL A 74 27.13 8.74 -8.55
N GLU A 75 26.58 9.94 -8.48
CA GLU A 75 26.96 10.96 -7.51
C GLU A 75 25.75 11.32 -6.64
N ILE A 76 26.00 11.73 -5.41
CA ILE A 76 24.99 12.28 -4.54
C ILE A 76 25.08 13.79 -4.57
N GLY A 77 24.04 14.43 -5.10
CA GLY A 77 23.99 15.90 -5.16
C GLY A 77 24.15 16.52 -3.78
N LYS A 78 24.97 17.57 -3.69
CA LYS A 78 25.28 18.32 -2.44
C LYS A 78 26.03 17.49 -1.39
N SER A 79 26.75 16.43 -1.78
CA SER A 79 27.60 15.64 -0.88
C SER A 79 28.97 15.42 -1.50
N VAL A 80 30.00 15.36 -0.64
CA VAL A 80 31.34 14.95 -1.02
C VAL A 80 31.52 13.44 -1.04
N TYR A 81 30.56 12.69 -0.53
CA TYR A 81 30.59 11.24 -0.54
C TYR A 81 30.56 10.70 -1.97
N ARG A 82 31.49 9.78 -2.24
CA ARG A 82 31.58 9.08 -3.53
C ARG A 82 31.11 7.64 -3.35
N PRO A 83 29.92 7.29 -3.87
CA PRO A 83 29.46 5.91 -3.86
C PRO A 83 30.47 4.99 -4.58
N LEU A 84 30.45 3.71 -4.20
CA LEU A 84 31.31 2.70 -4.78
C LEU A 84 31.29 2.75 -6.31
N SER A 85 32.47 2.85 -6.94
CA SER A 85 32.60 2.92 -8.40
C SER A 85 32.78 1.56 -9.07
N ILE A 86 33.18 0.52 -8.31
CA ILE A 86 33.42 -0.83 -8.83
C ILE A 86 32.10 -1.60 -8.91
N LEU A 87 31.54 -1.65 -10.12
CA LEU A 87 30.19 -2.19 -10.36
C LEU A 87 30.04 -3.67 -9.97
N ALA A 88 31.08 -4.48 -10.17
CA ALA A 88 31.07 -5.89 -9.78
C ALA A 88 30.84 -6.09 -8.26
N GLN A 89 31.40 -5.19 -7.45
CA GLN A 89 31.23 -5.24 -5.99
C GLN A 89 29.84 -4.79 -5.53
N ILE A 90 29.10 -4.02 -6.34
CA ILE A 90 27.75 -3.57 -5.98
C ILE A 90 26.81 -4.76 -5.83
N ASP A 91 26.91 -5.72 -6.72
CA ASP A 91 26.08 -6.93 -6.68
C ASP A 91 26.34 -7.76 -5.42
N GLU A 92 27.61 -7.97 -5.10
CA GLU A 92 28.05 -8.71 -3.91
C GLU A 92 27.61 -7.97 -2.62
N LEU A 93 27.89 -6.67 -2.51
CA LEU A 93 27.53 -5.87 -1.33
C LEU A 93 26.03 -5.69 -1.18
N PHE A 94 25.27 -5.65 -2.27
CA PHE A 94 23.83 -5.65 -2.22
C PHE A 94 23.28 -6.97 -1.68
N GLY A 95 23.83 -8.10 -2.12
CA GLY A 95 23.50 -9.41 -1.56
C GLY A 95 23.81 -9.49 -0.06
N LEU A 96 25.00 -9.05 0.35
CA LEU A 96 25.42 -9.02 1.75
C LEU A 96 24.53 -8.10 2.61
N LEU A 97 24.15 -6.95 2.09
CA LEU A 97 23.22 -6.04 2.78
C LEU A 97 21.89 -6.72 3.08
N LEU A 98 21.32 -7.40 2.08
CA LEU A 98 20.04 -8.09 2.22
C LEU A 98 20.14 -9.29 3.18
N GLU A 99 21.22 -10.05 3.12
CA GLU A 99 21.48 -11.14 4.05
C GLU A 99 21.58 -10.65 5.49
N LYS A 100 22.34 -9.58 5.73
CA LYS A 100 22.45 -8.97 7.06
C LYS A 100 21.12 -8.42 7.54
N ALA A 101 20.39 -7.70 6.68
CA ALA A 101 19.05 -7.21 7.01
C ALA A 101 18.13 -8.37 7.43
N ALA A 102 18.12 -9.48 6.70
CA ALA A 102 17.25 -10.62 7.00
C ALA A 102 17.58 -11.32 8.33
N ARG A 103 18.81 -11.18 8.84
CA ARG A 103 19.24 -11.75 10.14
C ARG A 103 18.86 -10.91 11.35
N ILE A 104 18.50 -9.65 11.18
CA ILE A 104 18.07 -8.78 12.29
C ILE A 104 16.66 -9.20 12.69
N SER A 105 16.47 -9.57 13.93
CA SER A 105 15.19 -10.06 14.47
C SER A 105 14.27 -8.94 14.94
N ASP A 106 14.83 -7.86 15.47
CA ASP A 106 14.04 -6.70 15.90
C ASP A 106 13.56 -5.88 14.70
N PRO A 107 12.25 -5.66 14.52
CA PRO A 107 11.70 -5.00 13.34
C PRO A 107 12.10 -3.52 13.23
N TYR A 108 12.38 -2.84 14.34
CA TYR A 108 12.82 -1.44 14.31
C TYR A 108 14.29 -1.32 13.91
N GLU A 109 15.14 -2.19 14.45
CA GLU A 109 16.54 -2.26 14.05
C GLU A 109 16.67 -2.65 12.58
N GLN A 110 15.88 -3.63 12.13
CA GLN A 110 15.86 -4.09 10.74
C GLN A 110 15.41 -2.95 9.80
N SER A 111 14.39 -2.21 10.18
CA SER A 111 13.87 -1.04 9.46
C SER A 111 14.94 0.05 9.34
N LEU A 112 15.54 0.46 10.46
CA LEU A 112 16.59 1.48 10.46
C LEU A 112 17.84 1.03 9.71
N PHE A 113 18.25 -0.25 9.83
CA PHE A 113 19.39 -0.80 9.12
C PHE A 113 19.26 -0.60 7.59
N VAL A 114 18.12 -0.95 7.03
CA VAL A 114 17.90 -0.80 5.59
C VAL A 114 17.82 0.67 5.19
N MET A 115 17.22 1.50 6.03
CA MET A 115 17.13 2.94 5.79
C MET A 115 18.49 3.63 5.77
N VAL A 116 19.48 3.10 6.51
CA VAL A 116 20.87 3.57 6.52
C VAL A 116 21.66 3.01 5.34
N HIS A 117 21.69 1.68 5.21
CA HIS A 117 22.68 1.01 4.37
C HIS A 117 22.32 0.98 2.88
N LEU A 118 21.04 0.92 2.54
CA LEU A 118 20.65 0.89 1.12
C LEU A 118 21.01 2.21 0.41
N PRO A 119 20.66 3.41 0.94
CA PRO A 119 21.08 4.65 0.31
C PRO A 119 22.59 4.94 0.48
N TYR A 120 23.27 4.35 1.48
CA TYR A 120 24.73 4.46 1.58
C TYR A 120 25.41 3.68 0.44
N LEU A 121 24.97 2.48 0.14
CA LEU A 121 25.49 1.67 -0.98
C LEU A 121 25.18 2.28 -2.35
N GLN A 122 24.05 2.99 -2.49
CA GLN A 122 23.55 3.48 -3.77
C GLN A 122 23.50 2.39 -4.85
N PRO A 123 22.77 1.28 -4.63
CA PRO A 123 22.77 0.16 -5.59
C PRO A 123 22.06 0.50 -6.89
N PHE A 124 21.22 1.53 -6.93
CA PHE A 124 20.45 1.95 -8.10
C PHE A 124 20.98 3.24 -8.72
N ALA A 125 20.62 3.48 -9.98
CA ALA A 125 20.99 4.69 -10.69
C ALA A 125 20.36 5.96 -10.07
N ASP A 126 19.15 5.84 -9.52
CA ASP A 126 18.45 6.87 -8.75
C ASP A 126 17.44 6.18 -7.82
N VAL A 127 16.57 6.93 -7.18
CA VAL A 127 15.45 6.49 -6.30
C VAL A 127 15.89 5.74 -5.04
N ASN A 128 17.19 5.65 -4.75
CA ASN A 128 17.74 4.90 -3.60
C ASN A 128 17.12 5.30 -2.25
N LYS A 129 16.97 6.61 -1.99
CA LYS A 129 16.38 7.11 -0.73
C LYS A 129 14.88 6.77 -0.61
N ARG A 130 14.13 6.84 -1.71
CA ARG A 130 12.70 6.47 -1.71
C ARG A 130 12.52 4.98 -1.50
N THR A 131 13.33 4.18 -2.19
CA THR A 131 13.33 2.72 -2.02
C THR A 131 13.66 2.33 -0.59
N SER A 132 14.69 2.92 0.03
CA SER A 132 15.08 2.60 1.40
C SER A 132 14.00 2.95 2.42
N ARG A 133 13.35 4.13 2.29
CA ARG A 133 12.27 4.53 3.19
C ARG A 133 11.04 3.62 3.10
N LEU A 134 10.70 3.18 1.89
CA LEU A 134 9.58 2.27 1.73
C LEU A 134 9.95 0.84 2.15
N ALA A 135 11.16 0.36 1.82
CA ALA A 135 11.67 -0.93 2.28
C ALA A 135 11.78 -1.03 3.81
N ALA A 136 12.02 0.10 4.50
CA ALA A 136 12.02 0.16 5.96
C ALA A 136 10.68 -0.23 6.59
N ASN A 137 9.59 -0.18 5.84
CA ASN A 137 8.27 -0.62 6.30
C ASN A 137 8.06 -2.14 6.23
N LEU A 138 8.89 -2.89 5.50
CA LEU A 138 8.77 -4.34 5.38
C LEU A 138 8.69 -5.05 6.75
N PRO A 139 9.66 -4.87 7.67
CA PRO A 139 9.62 -5.54 8.97
C PRO A 139 8.47 -5.05 9.84
N LEU A 140 8.10 -3.78 9.75
CA LEU A 140 7.01 -3.20 10.53
C LEU A 140 5.65 -3.81 10.10
N ILE A 141 5.39 -3.90 8.81
CA ILE A 141 4.18 -4.51 8.26
C ILE A 141 4.11 -5.99 8.65
N ARG A 142 5.19 -6.74 8.50
CA ARG A 142 5.25 -8.17 8.88
C ARG A 142 5.01 -8.41 10.36
N ALA A 143 5.48 -7.49 11.20
CA ALA A 143 5.27 -7.55 12.66
C ALA A 143 3.91 -6.95 13.08
N ASN A 144 3.03 -6.58 12.12
CA ASN A 144 1.76 -5.89 12.38
C ASN A 144 1.91 -4.63 13.24
N LEU A 145 3.00 -3.89 13.00
CA LEU A 145 3.28 -2.62 13.63
C LEU A 145 2.80 -1.45 12.76
N CYS A 146 2.71 -0.26 13.36
CA CYS A 146 2.38 0.96 12.64
C CYS A 146 3.41 1.21 11.52
N PRO A 147 2.99 1.50 10.29
CA PRO A 147 3.91 1.89 9.23
C PRO A 147 4.63 3.20 9.56
N LEU A 148 5.91 3.26 9.23
CA LEU A 148 6.70 4.49 9.30
C LEU A 148 6.31 5.41 8.15
N THR A 149 5.86 6.61 8.49
CA THR A 149 5.64 7.71 7.53
C THR A 149 6.66 8.82 7.78
N PHE A 150 6.90 9.62 6.75
CA PHE A 150 7.73 10.81 6.87
C PHE A 150 6.88 12.08 6.82
N LEU A 151 5.62 11.97 7.27
CA LEU A 151 4.71 13.10 7.38
C LEU A 151 5.32 14.15 8.32
N ASP A 152 5.28 15.39 7.90
CA ASP A 152 5.80 16.55 8.62
C ASP A 152 7.32 16.53 8.91
N VAL A 153 8.06 15.54 8.40
CA VAL A 153 9.52 15.55 8.50
C VAL A 153 10.08 16.65 7.58
N PRO A 154 10.76 17.67 8.12
CA PRO A 154 11.37 18.69 7.28
C PRO A 154 12.41 18.08 6.34
N GLU A 155 12.32 18.41 5.05
CA GLU A 155 13.26 17.90 4.03
C GLU A 155 14.72 18.16 4.41
N GLN A 156 15.00 19.34 4.98
CA GLN A 156 16.33 19.69 5.43
C GLN A 156 16.84 18.83 6.58
N ALA A 157 15.96 18.42 7.53
CA ALA A 157 16.34 17.55 8.63
C ALA A 157 16.74 16.16 8.11
N TYR A 158 15.94 15.59 7.22
CA TYR A 158 16.27 14.32 6.58
C TYR A 158 17.56 14.41 5.74
N SER A 159 17.73 15.47 4.97
CA SER A 159 18.93 15.68 4.15
C SER A 159 20.19 15.79 4.99
N ARG A 160 20.16 16.54 6.11
CA ARG A 160 21.28 16.66 7.05
C ARG A 160 21.60 15.33 7.74
N ALA A 161 20.58 14.57 8.15
CA ALA A 161 20.77 13.26 8.74
C ALA A 161 21.45 12.29 7.76
N MET A 162 21.04 12.31 6.49
CA MET A 162 21.67 11.52 5.44
C MET A 162 23.12 11.96 5.13
N LEU A 163 23.41 13.26 5.17
CA LEU A 163 24.80 13.75 5.03
C LEU A 163 25.68 13.25 6.17
N GLY A 164 25.17 13.19 7.40
CA GLY A 164 25.88 12.57 8.53
C GLY A 164 26.25 11.11 8.26
N VAL A 165 25.34 10.34 7.66
CA VAL A 165 25.62 8.95 7.24
C VAL A 165 26.65 8.89 6.12
N TYR A 166 26.49 9.71 5.07
CA TYR A 166 27.34 9.66 3.88
C TYR A 166 28.77 10.13 4.15
N GLU A 167 28.92 11.23 4.83
CA GLU A 167 30.21 11.94 4.94
C GLU A 167 30.97 11.60 6.23
N LEU A 168 30.25 11.29 7.28
CA LEU A 168 30.81 11.07 8.61
C LEU A 168 30.66 9.64 9.11
N THR A 169 29.94 8.76 8.37
CA THR A 169 29.56 7.41 8.81
C THR A 169 28.86 7.40 10.17
N ARG A 170 28.12 8.48 10.46
CA ARG A 170 27.38 8.67 11.72
C ARG A 170 25.90 8.54 11.49
N VAL A 171 25.27 7.68 12.28
CA VAL A 171 23.85 7.32 12.14
C VAL A 171 22.94 8.01 13.15
N GLU A 172 23.49 8.69 14.15
CA GLU A 172 22.75 9.19 15.30
C GLU A 172 21.64 10.16 14.90
N LEU A 173 21.92 11.11 14.01
CA LEU A 173 20.91 12.06 13.53
C LEU A 173 19.78 11.36 12.77
N LEU A 174 20.12 10.34 11.98
CA LEU A 174 19.11 9.58 11.23
C LEU A 174 18.29 8.70 12.16
N ARG A 175 18.92 8.10 13.18
CA ARG A 175 18.25 7.34 14.24
C ARG A 175 17.26 8.21 15.00
N ASP A 176 17.69 9.38 15.47
CA ASP A 176 16.84 10.27 16.24
C ASP A 176 15.66 10.79 15.40
N LEU A 177 15.91 11.08 14.12
CA LEU A 177 14.86 11.42 13.16
C LEU A 177 13.90 10.26 12.90
N TYR A 178 14.41 9.04 12.81
CA TYR A 178 13.61 7.81 12.66
C TYR A 178 12.67 7.62 13.85
N VAL A 179 13.19 7.73 15.09
CA VAL A 179 12.39 7.61 16.31
C VAL A 179 11.28 8.66 16.32
N TRP A 180 11.63 9.93 16.08
CA TRP A 180 10.65 11.02 16.02
C TRP A 180 9.58 10.78 14.96
N ALA A 181 9.99 10.38 13.74
CA ALA A 181 9.07 10.10 12.64
C ALA A 181 8.15 8.90 12.95
N TYR A 182 8.67 7.89 13.64
CA TYR A 182 7.90 6.72 14.04
C TYR A 182 6.86 7.05 15.14
N GLU A 183 7.24 7.82 16.15
CA GLU A 183 6.32 8.32 17.17
C GLU A 183 5.21 9.15 16.55
N ARG A 184 5.56 10.04 15.61
CA ARG A 184 4.58 10.84 14.86
C ARG A 184 3.63 9.96 14.05
N SER A 185 4.17 8.97 13.32
CA SER A 185 3.38 8.01 12.55
C SER A 185 2.38 7.25 13.42
N THR A 186 2.81 6.84 14.61
CA THR A 186 1.95 6.13 15.57
C THR A 186 0.80 7.02 16.06
N HIS A 187 1.07 8.28 16.36
CA HIS A 187 0.03 9.23 16.79
C HIS A 187 -1.00 9.46 15.68
N GLU A 188 -0.57 9.69 14.45
CA GLU A 188 -1.46 9.86 13.31
C GLU A 188 -2.29 8.60 13.00
N TYR A 189 -1.67 7.43 13.07
CA TYR A 189 -2.35 6.14 12.88
C TYR A 189 -3.43 5.92 13.94
N LEU A 190 -3.15 6.23 15.20
CA LEU A 190 -4.11 6.12 16.30
C LEU A 190 -5.25 7.13 16.16
N ALA A 191 -4.98 8.35 15.69
CA ALA A 191 -6.01 9.36 15.41
C ALA A 191 -6.97 8.87 14.32
N VAL A 192 -6.45 8.41 13.18
CA VAL A 192 -7.25 7.85 12.08
C VAL A 192 -8.06 6.64 12.55
N ARG A 193 -7.46 5.73 13.36
CA ARG A 193 -8.15 4.55 13.87
C ARG A 193 -9.30 4.89 14.82
N ARG A 194 -9.19 5.96 15.60
CA ARG A 194 -10.27 6.42 16.50
C ARG A 194 -11.47 6.94 15.75
N ASP A 195 -11.26 7.50 14.56
CA ASP A 195 -12.33 8.01 13.70
C ASP A 195 -13.02 6.90 12.89
N LEU A 196 -12.46 5.70 12.85
CA LEU A 196 -13.09 4.54 12.22
C LEU A 196 -14.10 3.92 13.18
N ALA A 197 -15.35 3.79 12.73
CA ALA A 197 -16.37 3.02 13.44
C ALA A 197 -15.88 1.57 13.59
N SER A 198 -16.12 0.98 14.77
CA SER A 198 -15.83 -0.44 14.98
C SER A 198 -16.60 -1.27 13.94
N PRO A 199 -15.93 -2.19 13.21
CA PRO A 199 -16.60 -3.07 12.27
C PRO A 199 -17.69 -3.86 12.98
N ASP A 200 -18.85 -3.98 12.35
CA ASP A 200 -19.92 -4.84 12.83
C ASP A 200 -19.45 -6.31 12.83
N PRO A 201 -19.45 -7.00 13.99
CA PRO A 201 -18.97 -8.37 14.09
C PRO A 201 -19.73 -9.35 13.19
N LEU A 202 -21.03 -9.15 12.99
CA LEU A 202 -21.84 -10.01 12.11
C LEU A 202 -21.52 -9.78 10.64
N ARG A 203 -21.31 -8.51 10.23
CA ARG A 203 -20.86 -8.19 8.87
C ARG A 203 -19.48 -8.78 8.57
N LEU A 204 -18.61 -8.84 9.56
CA LEU A 204 -17.30 -9.45 9.43
C LEU A 204 -17.39 -10.99 9.34
N ALA A 205 -18.10 -11.61 10.28
CA ALA A 205 -18.23 -13.06 10.37
C ALA A 205 -18.94 -13.67 9.15
N TYR A 206 -19.95 -12.97 8.59
CA TYR A 206 -20.76 -13.43 7.47
C TYR A 206 -20.50 -12.67 6.17
N ARG A 207 -19.31 -12.07 6.04
CA ARG A 207 -18.95 -11.24 4.87
C ARG A 207 -19.22 -11.95 3.54
N GLU A 208 -18.78 -13.19 3.40
CA GLU A 208 -18.94 -13.94 2.16
C GLU A 208 -20.41 -14.35 1.92
N ALA A 209 -21.15 -14.71 2.97
CA ALA A 209 -22.59 -15.01 2.86
C ALA A 209 -23.37 -13.77 2.38
N ILE A 210 -23.08 -12.60 2.94
CA ILE A 210 -23.69 -11.32 2.56
C ILE A 210 -23.38 -11.00 1.08
N ARG A 211 -22.09 -11.14 0.67
CA ARG A 211 -21.68 -10.91 -0.72
C ARG A 211 -22.39 -11.85 -1.70
N SER A 212 -22.44 -13.14 -1.38
CA SER A 212 -23.09 -14.14 -2.20
C SER A 212 -24.59 -13.90 -2.33
N ALA A 213 -25.27 -13.55 -1.24
CA ALA A 213 -26.70 -13.24 -1.27
C ALA A 213 -27.02 -12.01 -2.13
N ILE A 214 -26.23 -10.92 -2.02
CA ILE A 214 -26.42 -9.72 -2.85
C ILE A 214 -26.14 -10.03 -4.32
N ARG A 215 -25.10 -10.81 -4.60
CA ARG A 215 -24.79 -11.21 -5.98
C ARG A 215 -25.92 -12.04 -6.57
N GLU A 216 -26.43 -13.02 -5.85
CA GLU A 216 -27.51 -13.89 -6.30
C GLU A 216 -28.77 -13.09 -6.66
N VAL A 217 -29.19 -12.16 -5.80
CA VAL A 217 -30.33 -11.27 -6.07
C VAL A 217 -30.14 -10.43 -7.33
N VAL A 218 -28.95 -9.86 -7.53
CA VAL A 218 -28.70 -8.97 -8.67
C VAL A 218 -28.53 -9.73 -9.98
N THR A 219 -28.00 -10.96 -9.93
CA THR A 219 -27.82 -11.79 -11.15
C THR A 219 -29.10 -12.52 -11.57
N HIS A 220 -30.08 -12.68 -10.66
CA HIS A 220 -31.37 -13.32 -10.92
C HIS A 220 -32.54 -12.32 -10.70
N PRO A 221 -32.66 -11.27 -11.53
CA PRO A 221 -33.60 -10.16 -11.33
C PRO A 221 -35.08 -10.56 -11.54
N ASP A 222 -35.34 -11.76 -12.07
CA ASP A 222 -36.68 -12.27 -12.27
C ASP A 222 -37.26 -12.99 -11.03
N GLU A 223 -36.42 -13.32 -10.05
CA GLU A 223 -36.82 -13.94 -8.80
C GLU A 223 -37.17 -12.87 -7.75
N GLU A 224 -38.07 -13.24 -6.81
CA GLU A 224 -38.38 -12.33 -5.72
C GLU A 224 -37.21 -12.19 -4.76
N SER A 225 -36.66 -10.98 -4.67
CA SER A 225 -35.43 -10.70 -3.93
C SER A 225 -35.44 -11.19 -2.49
N LEU A 226 -36.60 -11.10 -1.80
CA LEU A 226 -36.71 -11.55 -0.42
C LEU A 226 -36.64 -13.08 -0.29
N ILE A 227 -37.21 -13.81 -1.25
CA ILE A 227 -37.14 -15.28 -1.27
C ILE A 227 -35.69 -15.75 -1.50
N VAL A 228 -35.00 -15.09 -2.44
CA VAL A 228 -33.58 -15.37 -2.71
C VAL A 228 -32.74 -15.13 -1.46
N ILE A 229 -32.93 -13.99 -0.79
CA ILE A 229 -32.21 -13.64 0.46
C ILE A 229 -32.49 -14.68 1.52
N ASP A 230 -33.75 -15.05 1.75
CA ASP A 230 -34.14 -16.03 2.79
C ASP A 230 -33.50 -17.41 2.53
N ASN A 231 -33.49 -17.86 1.30
CA ASN A 231 -32.82 -19.09 0.90
C ASN A 231 -31.30 -19.06 1.14
N MET A 232 -30.65 -18.02 0.71
CA MET A 232 -29.19 -17.85 0.86
C MET A 232 -28.80 -17.76 2.34
N VAL A 233 -29.54 -16.97 3.12
CA VAL A 233 -29.30 -16.84 4.56
C VAL A 233 -29.55 -18.17 5.29
N ALA A 234 -30.60 -18.92 4.92
CA ALA A 234 -30.85 -20.22 5.51
C ALA A 234 -29.74 -21.23 5.27
N GLN A 235 -29.08 -21.17 4.11
CA GLN A 235 -27.99 -22.08 3.74
C GLN A 235 -26.65 -21.72 4.36
N LEU A 236 -26.32 -20.41 4.42
CA LEU A 236 -24.98 -19.95 4.72
C LEU A 236 -24.80 -19.39 6.15
N VAL A 237 -25.90 -19.19 6.88
CA VAL A 237 -25.87 -18.48 8.17
C VAL A 237 -26.44 -19.38 9.27
N LYS A 238 -25.80 -19.37 10.44
CA LYS A 238 -26.29 -20.08 11.63
C LYS A 238 -27.68 -19.58 12.02
N GLU A 239 -28.55 -20.49 12.46
CA GLU A 239 -29.95 -20.18 12.74
C GLU A 239 -30.16 -18.98 13.67
N ALA A 240 -29.37 -18.88 14.74
CA ALA A 240 -29.42 -17.76 15.69
C ALA A 240 -29.15 -16.40 15.07
N ASP A 241 -28.31 -16.30 14.01
CA ASP A 241 -27.87 -15.08 13.41
C ASP A 241 -28.68 -14.69 12.16
N ARG A 242 -29.52 -15.60 11.65
CA ARG A 242 -30.29 -15.41 10.40
C ARG A 242 -31.10 -14.12 10.35
N PRO A 243 -31.87 -13.74 11.39
CA PRO A 243 -32.68 -12.52 11.34
C PRO A 243 -31.80 -11.27 11.17
N SER A 244 -30.68 -11.22 11.91
CA SER A 244 -29.76 -10.07 11.88
C SER A 244 -29.01 -9.99 10.54
N VAL A 245 -28.51 -11.10 10.03
CA VAL A 245 -27.80 -11.15 8.74
C VAL A 245 -28.76 -10.84 7.58
N ARG A 246 -30.01 -11.32 7.63
CA ARG A 246 -31.06 -10.97 6.67
C ARG A 246 -31.28 -9.46 6.60
N ALA A 247 -31.40 -8.80 7.76
CA ALA A 247 -31.55 -7.35 7.81
C ALA A 247 -30.35 -6.61 7.20
N ILE A 248 -29.14 -7.10 7.48
CA ILE A 248 -27.90 -6.56 6.91
C ILE A 248 -27.88 -6.70 5.38
N VAL A 249 -28.26 -7.86 4.83
CA VAL A 249 -28.29 -8.08 3.37
C VAL A 249 -29.29 -7.13 2.71
N ILE A 250 -30.47 -6.95 3.29
CA ILE A 250 -31.48 -6.01 2.76
C ILE A 250 -30.98 -4.56 2.78
N GLU A 251 -30.32 -4.17 3.87
CA GLU A 251 -29.74 -2.83 3.99
C GLU A 251 -28.61 -2.61 2.98
N GLU A 252 -27.71 -3.56 2.82
CA GLU A 252 -26.63 -3.50 1.84
C GLU A 252 -27.15 -3.50 0.40
N LEU A 253 -28.17 -4.29 0.09
CA LEU A 253 -28.79 -4.34 -1.24
C LEU A 253 -29.35 -2.97 -1.64
N ARG A 254 -29.96 -2.23 -0.69
CA ARG A 254 -30.47 -0.86 -0.93
C ARG A 254 -29.36 0.14 -1.22
N ARG A 255 -28.13 -0.14 -0.80
CA ARG A 255 -26.95 0.72 -0.97
C ARG A 255 -26.08 0.33 -2.15
N VAL A 256 -26.46 -0.71 -2.91
CA VAL A 256 -25.71 -1.10 -4.12
C VAL A 256 -25.82 -0.02 -5.16
N HIS A 257 -24.67 0.45 -5.63
CA HIS A 257 -24.53 1.42 -6.69
C HIS A 257 -23.27 1.13 -7.52
N GLU A 258 -23.08 1.80 -8.65
CA GLU A 258 -21.97 1.53 -9.59
C GLU A 258 -20.59 1.44 -8.92
N GLY A 259 -20.29 2.27 -7.92
CA GLY A 259 -19.03 2.28 -7.19
C GLY A 259 -18.82 1.11 -6.22
N THR A 260 -19.85 0.25 -5.98
CA THR A 260 -19.77 -0.89 -5.05
C THR A 260 -19.82 -2.25 -5.74
N LEU A 261 -19.99 -2.30 -7.07
CA LEU A 261 -20.20 -3.54 -7.81
C LEU A 261 -19.05 -4.55 -7.66
N ALA A 262 -17.81 -4.05 -7.72
CA ALA A 262 -16.62 -4.88 -7.56
C ALA A 262 -16.60 -5.62 -6.21
N ARG A 263 -17.12 -5.00 -5.13
CA ARG A 263 -17.23 -5.60 -3.79
C ARG A 263 -18.06 -6.90 -3.82
N TYR A 264 -19.08 -6.96 -4.66
CA TYR A 264 -20.00 -8.09 -4.79
C TYR A 264 -19.68 -8.98 -6.01
N GLY A 265 -18.61 -8.69 -6.75
CA GLY A 265 -18.24 -9.39 -7.97
C GLY A 265 -19.28 -9.24 -9.10
N LEU A 266 -19.97 -8.12 -9.15
CA LEU A 266 -21.01 -7.80 -10.12
C LEU A 266 -20.45 -7.04 -11.31
N ARG A 267 -20.98 -7.29 -12.50
CA ARG A 267 -20.73 -6.52 -13.71
C ARG A 267 -21.75 -5.38 -13.82
N GLN A 268 -21.36 -4.29 -14.45
CA GLN A 268 -22.25 -3.15 -14.69
C GLN A 268 -23.53 -3.55 -15.44
N SER A 269 -23.43 -4.45 -16.44
CA SER A 269 -24.56 -4.94 -17.20
C SER A 269 -25.58 -5.77 -16.38
N GLU A 270 -25.12 -6.48 -15.35
CA GLU A 270 -25.98 -7.25 -14.41
C GLU A 270 -26.75 -6.30 -13.52
N PHE A 271 -26.06 -5.28 -13.00
CA PHE A 271 -26.65 -4.25 -12.14
C PHE A 271 -27.72 -3.42 -12.87
N LEU A 272 -27.44 -2.99 -14.12
CA LEU A 272 -28.41 -2.22 -14.91
C LEU A 272 -29.70 -3.02 -15.18
N ARG A 273 -29.57 -4.30 -15.56
CA ARG A 273 -30.73 -5.19 -15.76
C ARG A 273 -31.56 -5.35 -14.49
N TRP A 274 -30.90 -5.49 -13.35
CA TRP A 274 -31.59 -5.59 -12.05
C TRP A 274 -32.32 -4.28 -11.72
N GLN A 275 -31.70 -3.10 -11.90
CA GLN A 275 -32.33 -1.82 -11.68
C GLN A 275 -33.57 -1.59 -12.54
N GLU A 276 -33.50 -1.90 -13.82
CA GLU A 276 -34.66 -1.80 -14.73
C GLU A 276 -35.85 -2.64 -14.23
N ARG A 277 -35.57 -3.85 -13.75
CA ARG A 277 -36.61 -4.74 -13.25
C ARG A 277 -37.23 -4.26 -11.94
N VAL A 278 -36.41 -3.78 -11.02
CA VAL A 278 -36.88 -3.20 -9.74
C VAL A 278 -37.80 -1.99 -10.00
N HIS A 279 -37.43 -1.10 -10.92
CA HIS A 279 -38.26 0.06 -11.28
C HIS A 279 -39.58 -0.33 -11.94
N THR A 280 -39.58 -1.37 -12.77
CA THR A 280 -40.81 -1.86 -13.41
C THR A 280 -41.79 -2.48 -12.43
N ASN A 281 -41.30 -3.12 -11.36
CA ASN A 281 -42.14 -3.73 -10.32
C ASN A 281 -42.69 -2.73 -9.29
N VAL A 282 -42.09 -1.56 -9.11
CA VAL A 282 -42.59 -0.48 -8.21
C VAL A 282 -43.69 0.35 -8.88
N SER A 283 -43.81 0.28 -10.20
CA SER A 283 -44.79 1.06 -11.00
C SER A 283 -46.09 0.26 -11.29
N LYS A 284 -46.22 -0.94 -10.79
CA LYS A 284 -47.44 -1.75 -10.79
C LYS A 284 -48.04 -1.83 -9.39
#